data_0e2576c942a097f3321611717290005f
#
_entry.id   0e2576c942a097f3321611717290005f
#
_cell.length_a   1.000
_cell.length_b   1.000
_cell.length_c   1.000
_cell.angle_alpha   90.00
_cell.angle_beta   90.00
_cell.angle_gamma   90.00
#
_symmetry.space_group_name_H-M   'P 1'
#
loop_
_entity.id
_entity.type
_entity.pdbx_description
1 polymer ?
#
loop_
_entity_poly.entity_id
_entity_poly.type
_entity_poly.pdbx_seq_one_letter_code
_entity_poly.pdbx_strand_id
1 'polypeptide(L)'
;MSKKKNASSASTKVVETGVAIDYRVNLKCKNAKQKELVKSIYENDIIFVEGVFGVGKTFVINSVALEMLKEPNNGIDKIILIVPTCSCSATMELGHLPGSLDEKLYNFALNEMDSLRKILKKSGNIEPDKIIDSLVKNEKIDVKPISFLRGASIENAFICVSEAEEFTKEDLFLIMSRFESGKMVISGDPLQASRNQVRNGNSGLLHAMEKLTDINGVGTVKFTEDDIVRNDILYDIYKKWNS
;
A
#
# COMPACT_ATOMS: atom_id res chain seq x y z
N MET A 1 -17.31 -4.45 -46.62
CA MET A 1 -15.93 -4.41 -46.12
C MET A 1 -15.82 -3.38 -45.03
N SER A 2 -15.93 -3.81 -43.77
CA SER A 2 -15.91 -2.94 -42.59
C SER A 2 -14.50 -2.97 -42.00
N LYS A 3 -13.82 -1.81 -41.96
CA LYS A 3 -12.51 -1.64 -41.34
C LYS A 3 -12.67 -1.58 -39.83
N LYS A 4 -12.21 -2.60 -39.10
CA LYS A 4 -12.01 -2.54 -37.63
C LYS A 4 -10.92 -1.51 -37.35
N LYS A 5 -11.29 -0.44 -36.61
CA LYS A 5 -10.32 0.47 -36.00
C LYS A 5 -9.73 -0.24 -34.77
N ASN A 6 -8.45 -0.57 -34.86
CA ASN A 6 -7.66 -0.94 -33.67
C ASN A 6 -7.50 0.32 -32.81
N ALA A 7 -8.08 0.30 -31.62
CA ALA A 7 -7.75 1.26 -30.59
C ALA A 7 -6.36 0.91 -30.05
N SER A 8 -5.34 1.64 -30.47
CA SER A 8 -4.01 1.61 -29.86
C SER A 8 -4.12 2.27 -28.48
N SER A 9 -3.93 1.50 -27.40
CA SER A 9 -3.72 2.04 -26.07
C SER A 9 -2.46 2.90 -26.08
N ALA A 10 -2.63 4.22 -25.99
CA ALA A 10 -1.52 5.14 -25.88
C ALA A 10 -0.74 4.86 -24.59
N SER A 11 0.51 4.45 -24.71
CA SER A 11 1.44 4.38 -23.60
C SER A 11 1.83 5.81 -23.21
N THR A 12 1.43 6.24 -22.03
CA THR A 12 1.81 7.56 -21.51
C THR A 12 3.23 7.46 -20.95
N LYS A 13 4.14 8.26 -21.49
CA LYS A 13 5.54 8.34 -21.03
C LYS A 13 5.63 9.31 -19.87
N VAL A 14 6.15 8.85 -18.75
CA VAL A 14 6.56 9.72 -17.63
C VAL A 14 7.95 10.28 -17.95
N VAL A 15 8.03 11.57 -18.21
CA VAL A 15 9.29 12.25 -18.54
C VAL A 15 9.74 13.09 -17.37
N GLU A 16 10.71 12.59 -16.63
CA GLU A 16 11.63 13.44 -15.85
C GLU A 16 13.01 12.80 -15.79
N THR A 17 14.03 13.63 -15.96
CA THR A 17 15.48 13.27 -15.91
C THR A 17 15.92 12.13 -16.85
N GLY A 18 15.52 12.20 -18.12
CA GLY A 18 16.22 11.48 -19.18
C GLY A 18 15.84 10.02 -19.43
N VAL A 19 15.05 9.36 -18.58
CA VAL A 19 14.62 7.98 -18.81
C VAL A 19 13.12 7.85 -18.57
N ALA A 20 12.36 7.66 -19.64
CA ALA A 20 10.94 7.31 -19.53
C ALA A 20 10.83 5.85 -19.05
N ILE A 21 10.28 5.63 -17.86
CA ILE A 21 9.99 4.29 -17.36
C ILE A 21 8.61 3.90 -17.86
N ASP A 22 8.55 3.06 -18.88
CA ASP A 22 7.29 2.52 -19.41
C ASP A 22 7.01 1.16 -18.78
N TYR A 23 5.84 1.03 -18.13
CA TYR A 23 5.36 -0.23 -17.58
C TYR A 23 3.84 -0.33 -17.71
N ARG A 24 3.33 -1.54 -17.57
CA ARG A 24 1.90 -1.83 -17.62
C ARG A 24 1.40 -2.25 -16.26
N VAL A 25 0.21 -1.79 -15.91
CA VAL A 25 -0.56 -2.30 -14.77
C VAL A 25 -1.88 -2.83 -15.30
N ASN A 26 -2.30 -4.00 -14.85
CA ASN A 26 -3.57 -4.62 -15.24
C ASN A 26 -4.23 -5.22 -14.00
N LEU A 27 -4.89 -4.34 -13.23
CA LEU A 27 -5.62 -4.74 -12.04
C LEU A 27 -6.94 -5.41 -12.44
N LYS A 28 -7.10 -6.66 -11.99
CA LYS A 28 -8.36 -7.41 -12.08
C LYS A 28 -8.86 -7.72 -10.69
N CYS A 29 -9.87 -6.99 -10.23
CA CYS A 29 -10.53 -7.26 -8.96
C CYS A 29 -11.25 -8.61 -9.02
N LYS A 30 -11.04 -9.44 -7.99
CA LYS A 30 -11.62 -10.77 -7.90
C LYS A 30 -13.00 -10.80 -7.25
N ASN A 31 -13.34 -9.80 -6.44
CA ASN A 31 -14.64 -9.68 -5.78
C ASN A 31 -15.13 -8.21 -5.75
N ALA A 32 -16.36 -8.02 -5.24
CA ALA A 32 -16.97 -6.70 -5.16
C ALA A 32 -16.25 -5.78 -4.16
N LYS A 33 -15.72 -6.34 -3.07
CA LYS A 33 -15.05 -5.57 -2.02
C LYS A 33 -13.72 -4.98 -2.51
N GLN A 34 -12.97 -5.71 -3.35
CA GLN A 34 -11.80 -5.16 -4.02
C GLN A 34 -12.15 -4.01 -4.98
N LYS A 35 -13.30 -4.07 -5.68
CA LYS A 35 -13.78 -2.96 -6.51
C LYS A 35 -14.18 -1.75 -5.68
N GLU A 36 -14.80 -1.97 -4.52
CA GLU A 36 -15.13 -0.93 -3.55
C GLU A 36 -13.87 -0.22 -3.05
N LEU A 37 -12.81 -0.99 -2.73
CA LEU A 37 -11.51 -0.42 -2.34
C LEU A 37 -10.92 0.46 -3.44
N VAL A 38 -10.89 -0.01 -4.68
CA VAL A 38 -10.42 0.80 -5.82
C VAL A 38 -11.21 2.09 -5.91
N LYS A 39 -12.55 2.02 -5.90
CA LYS A 39 -13.43 3.18 -5.95
C LYS A 39 -13.14 4.15 -4.80
N SER A 40 -13.04 3.65 -3.57
CA SER A 40 -12.75 4.46 -2.37
C SER A 40 -11.42 5.20 -2.49
N ILE A 41 -10.37 4.57 -3.06
CA ILE A 41 -9.07 5.23 -3.26
C ILE A 41 -9.18 6.41 -4.24
N TYR A 42 -9.96 6.27 -5.32
CA TYR A 42 -10.13 7.38 -6.26
C TYR A 42 -10.97 8.52 -5.68
N GLU A 43 -11.99 8.21 -4.88
CA GLU A 43 -12.96 9.20 -4.37
C GLU A 43 -12.51 9.93 -3.09
N ASN A 44 -11.57 9.39 -2.33
CA ASN A 44 -11.15 9.94 -1.04
C ASN A 44 -9.65 10.27 -1.02
N ASP A 45 -9.23 11.10 -0.08
CA ASP A 45 -7.83 11.47 0.13
C ASP A 45 -7.14 10.52 1.11
N ILE A 46 -7.84 10.12 2.19
CA ILE A 46 -7.34 9.18 3.19
C ILE A 46 -8.29 7.99 3.27
N ILE A 47 -7.77 6.78 3.18
CA ILE A 47 -8.55 5.55 3.15
C ILE A 47 -8.05 4.58 4.22
N PHE A 48 -8.95 4.16 5.12
CA PHE A 48 -8.68 3.11 6.08
C PHE A 48 -9.20 1.77 5.56
N VAL A 49 -8.35 0.75 5.61
CA VAL A 49 -8.66 -0.58 5.09
C VAL A 49 -8.40 -1.62 6.17
N GLU A 50 -9.48 -2.19 6.68
CA GLU A 50 -9.45 -3.31 7.61
C GLU A 50 -9.74 -4.62 6.86
N GLY A 51 -9.03 -5.69 7.20
CA GLY A 51 -9.39 -7.00 6.66
C GLY A 51 -8.38 -8.08 6.96
N VAL A 52 -8.87 -9.30 6.97
CA VAL A 52 -8.10 -10.51 7.23
C VAL A 52 -7.05 -10.77 6.14
N PHE A 53 -6.15 -11.71 6.41
CA PHE A 53 -5.15 -12.13 5.43
C PHE A 53 -5.81 -12.75 4.18
N GLY A 54 -5.13 -12.66 3.03
CA GLY A 54 -5.57 -13.33 1.79
C GLY A 54 -6.67 -12.64 0.99
N VAL A 55 -7.25 -11.53 1.46
CA VAL A 55 -8.28 -10.75 0.73
C VAL A 55 -7.68 -9.87 -0.37
N GLY A 56 -6.35 -9.69 -0.41
CA GLY A 56 -5.64 -8.98 -1.46
C GLY A 56 -5.53 -7.47 -1.28
N LYS A 57 -5.61 -6.93 -0.05
CA LYS A 57 -5.44 -5.50 0.27
C LYS A 57 -4.22 -4.91 -0.42
N THR A 58 -3.03 -5.37 -0.05
CA THR A 58 -1.74 -4.90 -0.57
C THR A 58 -1.65 -4.96 -2.09
N PHE A 59 -2.17 -6.03 -2.70
CA PHE A 59 -2.16 -6.17 -4.16
C PHE A 59 -3.01 -5.10 -4.85
N VAL A 60 -4.21 -4.83 -4.35
CA VAL A 60 -5.11 -3.81 -4.92
C VAL A 60 -4.53 -2.41 -4.71
N ILE A 61 -4.10 -2.08 -3.48
CA ILE A 61 -3.53 -0.78 -3.12
C ILE A 61 -2.32 -0.46 -4.00
N ASN A 62 -1.35 -1.38 -4.07
CA ASN A 62 -0.13 -1.18 -4.85
C ASN A 62 -0.39 -1.16 -6.37
N SER A 63 -1.42 -1.87 -6.86
CA SER A 63 -1.82 -1.76 -8.28
C SER A 63 -2.33 -0.37 -8.59
N VAL A 64 -3.22 0.19 -7.75
CA VAL A 64 -3.75 1.55 -7.93
C VAL A 64 -2.63 2.58 -7.78
N ALA A 65 -1.72 2.41 -6.81
CA ALA A 65 -0.57 3.29 -6.63
C ALA A 65 0.31 3.36 -7.89
N LEU A 66 0.63 2.21 -8.49
CA LEU A 66 1.39 2.14 -9.75
C LEU A 66 0.61 2.74 -10.94
N GLU A 67 -0.72 2.54 -11.02
CA GLU A 67 -1.55 3.17 -12.05
C GLU A 67 -1.52 4.69 -11.91
N MET A 68 -1.76 5.21 -10.70
CA MET A 68 -1.77 6.65 -10.43
C MET A 68 -0.40 7.29 -10.65
N LEU A 69 0.70 6.61 -10.26
CA LEU A 69 2.06 7.11 -10.50
C LEU A 69 2.35 7.29 -12.01
N LYS A 70 1.72 6.50 -12.85
CA LYS A 70 1.88 6.55 -14.31
C LYS A 70 1.04 7.63 -14.97
N GLU A 71 -0.11 7.97 -14.39
CA GLU A 71 -1.04 8.94 -14.95
C GLU A 71 -0.55 10.38 -14.71
N PRO A 72 -0.36 11.18 -15.77
CA PRO A 72 0.06 12.56 -15.59
C PRO A 72 -1.07 13.42 -15.01
N ASN A 73 -0.71 14.47 -14.30
CA ASN A 73 -1.63 15.52 -13.81
C ASN A 73 -2.69 15.06 -12.80
N ASN A 74 -2.48 13.95 -12.11
CA ASN A 74 -3.36 13.47 -11.05
C ASN A 74 -2.87 13.83 -9.63
N GLY A 75 -1.77 14.61 -9.53
CA GLY A 75 -1.19 15.03 -8.27
C GLY A 75 -0.36 13.95 -7.56
N ILE A 76 0.05 12.88 -8.26
CA ILE A 76 0.87 11.81 -7.69
C ILE A 76 2.21 11.74 -8.44
N ASP A 77 3.28 12.16 -7.77
CA ASP A 77 4.64 12.17 -8.32
C ASP A 77 5.48 10.98 -7.84
N LYS A 78 5.11 10.39 -6.72
CA LYS A 78 5.85 9.29 -6.07
C LYS A 78 4.94 8.42 -5.20
N ILE A 79 5.41 7.19 -4.93
CA ILE A 79 4.83 6.27 -3.95
C ILE A 79 5.72 6.26 -2.72
N ILE A 80 5.14 6.42 -1.54
CA ILE A 80 5.86 6.30 -0.27
C ILE A 80 5.30 5.11 0.50
N LEU A 81 6.17 4.16 0.81
CA LEU A 81 5.85 3.00 1.62
C LEU A 81 6.25 3.29 3.07
N ILE A 82 5.27 3.43 3.96
CA ILE A 82 5.52 3.62 5.39
C ILE A 82 5.44 2.26 6.06
N VAL A 83 6.51 1.89 6.74
CA VAL A 83 6.66 0.59 7.39
C VAL A 83 6.85 0.75 8.90
N PRO A 84 6.32 -0.18 9.72
CA PRO A 84 6.61 -0.20 11.15
C PRO A 84 8.10 -0.51 11.35
N THR A 85 8.71 0.14 12.31
CA THR A 85 10.12 -0.08 12.67
C THR A 85 10.36 -1.32 13.53
N CYS A 86 9.28 -1.99 13.93
CA CYS A 86 9.33 -3.21 14.75
C CYS A 86 8.91 -4.42 13.89
N SER A 87 9.77 -5.41 13.78
CA SER A 87 9.39 -6.72 13.22
C SER A 87 8.53 -7.49 14.22
N CYS A 88 7.68 -8.39 13.74
CA CYS A 88 6.84 -9.30 14.54
C CYS A 88 7.59 -10.20 15.54
N SER A 89 8.91 -10.25 15.48
CA SER A 89 9.76 -10.88 16.50
C SER A 89 10.42 -9.80 17.34
N ALA A 90 10.06 -9.75 18.59
CA ALA A 90 10.28 -8.75 19.64
C ALA A 90 11.72 -8.23 19.88
N THR A 91 12.66 -8.34 18.93
CA THR A 91 14.09 -8.09 19.20
C THR A 91 14.89 -7.38 18.11
N MET A 92 14.28 -6.98 16.98
CA MET A 92 15.08 -6.32 15.94
C MET A 92 14.72 -4.83 15.81
N GLU A 93 15.35 -4.00 16.62
CA GLU A 93 15.50 -2.58 16.31
C GLU A 93 16.41 -2.42 15.08
N LEU A 94 16.14 -1.38 14.25
CA LEU A 94 16.95 -1.07 13.06
C LEU A 94 18.48 -1.11 13.31
N GLY A 95 18.92 -0.82 14.53
CA GLY A 95 20.32 -0.85 14.94
C GLY A 95 20.99 -2.23 14.92
N HIS A 96 20.23 -3.31 15.07
CA HIS A 96 20.77 -4.67 15.20
C HIS A 96 20.88 -5.45 13.88
N LEU A 97 20.33 -4.93 12.78
CA LEU A 97 20.47 -5.56 11.48
C LEU A 97 21.81 -5.21 10.83
N PRO A 98 22.51 -6.16 10.19
CA PRO A 98 23.70 -5.86 9.39
C PRO A 98 23.30 -5.10 8.12
N GLY A 99 24.21 -4.28 7.58
CA GLY A 99 24.02 -3.54 6.35
C GLY A 99 23.82 -2.04 6.51
N SER A 100 23.73 -1.33 5.39
CA SER A 100 23.41 0.10 5.33
C SER A 100 21.98 0.37 5.81
N LEU A 101 21.67 1.63 6.11
CA LEU A 101 20.32 2.03 6.50
C LEU A 101 19.29 1.66 5.42
N ASP A 102 19.62 1.88 4.15
CA ASP A 102 18.77 1.59 3.01
C ASP A 102 18.49 0.08 2.87
N GLU A 103 19.51 -0.76 3.06
CA GLU A 103 19.34 -2.22 3.05
C GLU A 103 18.43 -2.70 4.18
N LYS A 104 18.56 -2.09 5.37
CA LYS A 104 17.68 -2.41 6.52
C LYS A 104 16.23 -2.01 6.24
N LEU A 105 16.00 -0.81 5.71
CA LEU A 105 14.68 -0.32 5.35
C LEU A 105 14.04 -1.18 4.25
N TYR A 106 14.82 -1.57 3.26
CA TYR A 106 14.38 -2.46 2.20
C TYR A 106 13.85 -3.80 2.75
N ASN A 107 14.52 -4.37 3.75
CA ASN A 107 14.08 -5.61 4.39
C ASN A 107 12.71 -5.48 5.06
N PHE A 108 12.38 -4.32 5.66
CA PHE A 108 11.04 -4.07 6.22
C PHE A 108 9.97 -3.91 5.12
N ALA A 109 10.35 -3.44 3.94
CA ALA A 109 9.44 -3.26 2.82
C ALA A 109 9.38 -4.45 1.86
N LEU A 110 10.03 -5.58 2.16
CA LEU A 110 10.10 -6.74 1.26
C LEU A 110 8.73 -7.20 0.77
N ASN A 111 7.74 -7.26 1.64
CA ASN A 111 6.37 -7.68 1.29
C ASN A 111 5.74 -6.73 0.27
N GLU A 112 5.93 -5.42 0.43
CA GLU A 112 5.44 -4.40 -0.48
C GLU A 112 6.18 -4.46 -1.83
N MET A 113 7.51 -4.52 -1.79
CA MET A 113 8.32 -4.64 -3.00
C MET A 113 8.02 -5.91 -3.79
N ASP A 114 7.81 -7.04 -3.11
CA ASP A 114 7.38 -8.29 -3.75
C ASP A 114 5.98 -8.19 -4.34
N SER A 115 5.08 -7.45 -3.68
CA SER A 115 3.76 -7.16 -4.23
C SER A 115 3.86 -6.36 -5.53
N LEU A 116 4.65 -5.29 -5.55
CA LEU A 116 4.89 -4.47 -6.74
C LEU A 116 5.47 -5.30 -7.90
N ARG A 117 6.49 -6.14 -7.63
CA ARG A 117 7.05 -7.08 -8.63
C ARG A 117 6.01 -8.03 -9.20
N LYS A 118 5.20 -8.63 -8.33
CA LYS A 118 4.12 -9.56 -8.72
C LYS A 118 3.07 -8.88 -9.59
N ILE A 119 2.70 -7.64 -9.28
CA ILE A 119 1.77 -6.83 -10.08
C ILE A 119 2.34 -6.60 -11.48
N LEU A 120 3.56 -6.09 -11.57
CA LEU A 120 4.22 -5.83 -12.84
C LEU A 120 4.37 -7.11 -13.67
N LYS A 121 4.79 -8.22 -13.08
CA LYS A 121 4.91 -9.53 -13.75
C LYS A 121 3.56 -10.00 -14.28
N LYS A 122 2.50 -9.94 -13.48
CA LYS A 122 1.14 -10.33 -13.89
C LYS A 122 0.56 -9.42 -14.97
N SER A 123 1.03 -8.20 -15.05
CA SER A 123 0.62 -7.23 -16.08
C SER A 123 1.39 -7.39 -17.41
N GLY A 124 2.25 -8.40 -17.51
CA GLY A 124 2.98 -8.75 -18.72
C GLY A 124 4.27 -7.94 -18.96
N ASN A 125 4.82 -7.33 -17.91
CA ASN A 125 6.15 -6.71 -18.00
C ASN A 125 7.24 -7.79 -17.98
N ILE A 126 8.22 -7.68 -18.87
CA ILE A 126 9.27 -8.70 -19.07
C ILE A 126 10.30 -8.64 -17.93
N GLU A 127 10.67 -7.44 -17.48
CA GLU A 127 11.73 -7.19 -16.49
C GLU A 127 11.20 -6.39 -15.29
N PRO A 128 10.29 -6.95 -14.47
CA PRO A 128 9.68 -6.23 -13.36
C PRO A 128 10.70 -5.72 -12.34
N ASP A 129 11.79 -6.46 -12.10
CA ASP A 129 12.85 -6.05 -11.17
C ASP A 129 13.55 -4.77 -11.66
N LYS A 130 13.94 -4.71 -12.92
CA LYS A 130 14.56 -3.50 -13.50
C LYS A 130 13.63 -2.28 -13.46
N ILE A 131 12.33 -2.50 -13.63
CA ILE A 131 11.34 -1.42 -13.51
C ILE A 131 11.33 -0.90 -12.07
N ILE A 132 11.25 -1.77 -11.07
CA ILE A 132 11.26 -1.38 -9.65
C ILE A 132 12.57 -0.68 -9.29
N ASP A 133 13.71 -1.23 -9.67
CA ASP A 133 15.02 -0.64 -9.41
C ASP A 133 15.13 0.77 -10.02
N SER A 134 14.58 0.94 -11.22
CA SER A 134 14.54 2.24 -11.88
C SER A 134 13.61 3.22 -11.16
N LEU A 135 12.43 2.78 -10.71
CA LEU A 135 11.49 3.61 -9.93
C LEU A 135 12.11 4.06 -8.60
N VAL A 136 12.79 3.16 -7.90
CA VAL A 136 13.51 3.48 -6.65
C VAL A 136 14.66 4.45 -6.92
N LYS A 137 15.50 4.18 -7.91
CA LYS A 137 16.64 5.03 -8.27
C LYS A 137 16.23 6.45 -8.67
N ASN A 138 15.06 6.61 -9.28
CA ASN A 138 14.51 7.91 -9.67
C ASN A 138 13.58 8.51 -8.59
N GLU A 139 13.65 8.03 -7.36
CA GLU A 139 12.86 8.51 -6.21
C GLU A 139 11.34 8.49 -6.42
N LYS A 140 10.88 7.64 -7.37
CA LYS A 140 9.45 7.42 -7.63
C LYS A 140 8.82 6.42 -6.65
N ILE A 141 9.63 5.57 -6.02
CA ILE A 141 9.27 4.72 -4.89
C ILE A 141 10.26 4.97 -3.77
N ASP A 142 9.76 5.30 -2.60
CA ASP A 142 10.55 5.56 -1.41
C ASP A 142 10.01 4.74 -0.23
N VAL A 143 10.89 4.25 0.65
CA VAL A 143 10.55 3.51 1.86
C VAL A 143 10.93 4.32 3.07
N LYS A 144 9.95 4.65 3.90
CA LYS A 144 10.19 5.47 5.09
C LYS A 144 9.73 4.75 6.37
N PRO A 145 10.62 4.60 7.35
CA PRO A 145 10.21 4.23 8.69
C PRO A 145 9.51 5.41 9.36
N ILE A 146 8.56 5.13 10.25
CA ILE A 146 7.80 6.17 10.96
C ILE A 146 8.71 7.17 11.70
N SER A 147 9.86 6.72 12.21
CA SER A 147 10.82 7.57 12.90
C SER A 147 11.35 8.74 12.06
N PHE A 148 11.35 8.61 10.73
CA PHE A 148 11.85 9.63 9.79
C PHE A 148 10.78 10.61 9.34
N LEU A 149 9.54 10.44 9.78
CA LEU A 149 8.45 11.33 9.41
C LEU A 149 8.39 12.59 10.27
N ARG A 150 9.11 12.64 11.40
CA ARG A 150 9.11 13.82 12.29
C ARG A 150 9.72 15.03 11.57
N GLY A 151 8.95 16.12 11.48
CA GLY A 151 9.35 17.34 10.79
C GLY A 151 9.29 17.28 9.26
N ALA A 152 8.86 16.16 8.67
CA ALA A 152 8.63 16.04 7.24
C ALA A 152 7.22 16.53 6.86
N SER A 153 7.08 17.00 5.63
CA SER A 153 5.82 17.20 4.93
C SER A 153 5.80 16.29 3.71
N ILE A 154 4.64 15.71 3.41
CA ILE A 154 4.46 14.79 2.28
C ILE A 154 3.38 15.35 1.37
N GLU A 155 3.81 15.74 0.19
CA GLU A 155 2.95 16.28 -0.86
C GLU A 155 3.07 15.48 -2.15
N ASN A 156 2.02 15.50 -2.96
CA ASN A 156 1.96 14.87 -4.28
C ASN A 156 2.38 13.39 -4.26
N ALA A 157 1.96 12.66 -3.23
CA ALA A 157 2.38 11.28 -3.04
C ALA A 157 1.20 10.33 -2.86
N PHE A 158 1.39 9.09 -3.33
CA PHE A 158 0.57 7.98 -2.91
C PHE A 158 1.25 7.29 -1.73
N ILE A 159 0.68 7.46 -0.54
CA ILE A 159 1.25 6.94 0.70
C ILE A 159 0.58 5.61 1.03
N CYS A 160 1.37 4.54 1.08
CA CYS A 160 0.93 3.23 1.54
C CYS A 160 1.42 3.02 2.98
N VAL A 161 0.50 2.89 3.91
CA VAL A 161 0.78 2.52 5.31
C VAL A 161 0.31 1.09 5.50
N SER A 162 1.24 0.15 5.45
CA SER A 162 0.96 -1.27 5.60
C SER A 162 1.18 -1.74 7.04
N GLU A 163 0.60 -2.89 7.38
CA GLU A 163 0.67 -3.48 8.72
C GLU A 163 0.21 -2.47 9.80
N ALA A 164 -0.91 -1.76 9.49
CA ALA A 164 -1.42 -0.68 10.34
C ALA A 164 -1.90 -1.17 11.71
N GLU A 165 -2.08 -2.46 11.90
CA GLU A 165 -2.28 -3.11 13.19
C GLU A 165 -1.10 -2.96 14.15
N GLU A 166 0.10 -2.67 13.65
CA GLU A 166 1.28 -2.46 14.47
C GLU A 166 1.44 -1.02 14.96
N PHE A 167 0.62 -0.08 14.48
CA PHE A 167 0.71 1.33 14.86
C PHE A 167 -0.26 1.70 15.99
N THR A 168 0.26 2.43 16.97
CA THR A 168 -0.54 3.06 18.03
C THR A 168 -1.33 4.26 17.48
N LYS A 169 -2.22 4.82 18.31
CA LYS A 169 -2.96 6.06 17.98
C LYS A 169 -2.01 7.22 17.71
N GLU A 170 -0.96 7.34 18.50
CA GLU A 170 0.07 8.37 18.37
C GLU A 170 0.88 8.19 17.10
N ASP A 171 1.21 6.94 16.74
CA ASP A 171 1.92 6.61 15.50
C ASP A 171 1.09 7.02 14.27
N LEU A 172 -0.18 6.62 14.19
CA LEU A 172 -1.04 6.98 13.07
C LEU A 172 -1.34 8.47 13.02
N PHE A 173 -1.53 9.13 14.17
CA PHE A 173 -1.70 10.58 14.20
C PHE A 173 -0.45 11.30 13.66
N LEU A 174 0.75 10.83 14.03
CA LEU A 174 1.99 11.35 13.47
C LEU A 174 2.03 11.19 11.94
N ILE A 175 1.71 10.00 11.41
CA ILE A 175 1.70 9.75 9.96
C ILE A 175 0.71 10.67 9.25
N MET A 176 -0.54 10.71 9.69
CA MET A 176 -1.58 11.54 9.08
C MET A 176 -1.24 13.03 9.13
N SER A 177 -0.60 13.50 10.21
CA SER A 177 -0.18 14.91 10.33
C SER A 177 0.94 15.33 9.37
N ARG A 178 1.51 14.42 8.60
CA ARG A 178 2.52 14.70 7.55
C ARG A 178 1.92 14.81 6.16
N PHE A 179 0.66 14.44 6.01
CA PHE A 179 -0.05 14.46 4.73
C PHE A 179 -0.44 15.88 4.33
N GLU A 180 -0.02 16.33 3.16
CA GLU A 180 -0.41 17.62 2.59
C GLU A 180 -1.26 17.45 1.34
N SER A 181 -0.87 16.54 0.44
CA SER A 181 -1.62 16.28 -0.79
C SER A 181 -1.32 14.90 -1.39
N GLY A 182 -2.25 14.40 -2.19
CA GLY A 182 -2.14 13.10 -2.85
C GLY A 182 -3.16 12.10 -2.31
N LYS A 183 -2.73 10.89 -2.04
CA LYS A 183 -3.55 9.80 -1.48
C LYS A 183 -2.82 9.11 -0.34
N MET A 184 -3.55 8.76 0.72
CA MET A 184 -3.00 7.96 1.83
C MET A 184 -3.90 6.76 2.07
N VAL A 185 -3.36 5.55 1.94
CA VAL A 185 -4.08 4.31 2.23
C VAL A 185 -3.44 3.62 3.43
N ILE A 186 -4.20 3.47 4.50
CA ILE A 186 -3.78 2.88 5.77
C ILE A 186 -4.46 1.52 5.90
N SER A 187 -3.69 0.44 5.80
CA SER A 187 -4.24 -0.92 5.73
C SER A 187 -3.64 -1.86 6.77
N GLY A 188 -4.50 -2.67 7.39
CA GLY A 188 -4.07 -3.64 8.39
C GLY A 188 -5.10 -4.74 8.68
N ASP A 189 -4.67 -5.70 9.51
CA ASP A 189 -5.49 -6.75 10.08
C ASP A 189 -5.41 -6.68 11.61
N PRO A 190 -6.40 -6.08 12.29
CA PRO A 190 -6.37 -5.89 13.75
C PRO A 190 -6.17 -7.19 14.55
N LEU A 191 -6.51 -8.35 13.97
CA LEU A 191 -6.33 -9.65 14.63
C LEU A 191 -4.87 -10.11 14.62
N GLN A 192 -4.01 -9.53 13.77
CA GLN A 192 -2.60 -9.87 13.66
C GLN A 192 -1.69 -8.94 14.49
N ALA A 193 -2.23 -7.97 15.21
CA ALA A 193 -1.46 -7.05 16.04
C ALA A 193 -0.50 -7.82 16.97
N SER A 194 0.79 -7.54 16.88
CA SER A 194 1.83 -8.17 17.70
C SER A 194 2.22 -7.32 18.92
N ARG A 195 2.14 -5.99 18.79
CA ARG A 195 2.55 -5.05 19.86
C ARG A 195 1.57 -5.06 21.03
N ASN A 196 2.08 -5.27 22.24
CA ASN A 196 1.26 -5.29 23.46
C ASN A 196 0.44 -4.02 23.66
N GLN A 197 0.98 -2.85 23.31
CA GLN A 197 0.27 -1.58 23.43
C GLN A 197 -0.99 -1.55 22.57
N VAL A 198 -0.88 -2.04 21.32
CA VAL A 198 -2.00 -2.10 20.39
C VAL A 198 -3.04 -3.12 20.84
N ARG A 199 -2.59 -4.31 21.27
CA ARG A 199 -3.47 -5.38 21.82
C ARG A 199 -4.26 -4.92 23.05
N ASN A 200 -3.68 -4.03 23.85
CA ASN A 200 -4.30 -3.47 25.06
C ASN A 200 -5.19 -2.24 24.79
N GLY A 201 -5.71 -2.09 23.57
CA GLY A 201 -6.69 -1.07 23.22
C GLY A 201 -6.11 0.25 22.68
N ASN A 202 -4.81 0.32 22.40
CA ASN A 202 -4.18 1.47 21.75
C ASN A 202 -3.97 1.24 20.24
N SER A 203 -4.95 0.60 19.57
CA SER A 203 -4.93 0.43 18.12
C SER A 203 -5.21 1.75 17.41
N GLY A 204 -4.24 2.23 16.65
CA GLY A 204 -4.39 3.43 15.81
C GLY A 204 -5.40 3.21 14.70
N LEU A 205 -5.34 2.06 14.01
CA LEU A 205 -6.24 1.72 12.91
C LEU A 205 -7.70 1.71 13.36
N LEU A 206 -8.04 0.94 14.40
CA LEU A 206 -9.41 0.84 14.90
C LEU A 206 -9.92 2.18 15.42
N HIS A 207 -9.07 2.94 16.13
CA HIS A 207 -9.43 4.26 16.61
C HIS A 207 -9.72 5.25 15.48
N ALA A 208 -8.88 5.28 14.45
CA ALA A 208 -9.07 6.15 13.30
C ALA A 208 -10.37 5.80 12.54
N MET A 209 -10.61 4.51 12.33
CA MET A 209 -11.84 4.03 11.68
C MET A 209 -13.10 4.35 12.48
N GLU A 210 -13.03 4.39 13.81
CA GLU A 210 -14.17 4.80 14.66
C GLU A 210 -14.42 6.30 14.61
N LYS A 211 -13.37 7.12 14.59
CA LYS A 211 -13.46 8.57 14.82
C LYS A 211 -13.47 9.43 13.56
N LEU A 212 -13.00 8.91 12.42
CA LEU A 212 -12.73 9.75 11.25
C LEU A 212 -13.61 9.42 10.03
N THR A 213 -14.52 8.46 10.13
CA THR A 213 -15.31 7.97 8.98
C THR A 213 -16.35 8.97 8.46
N ASP A 214 -16.73 9.98 9.24
CA ASP A 214 -17.68 11.03 8.88
C ASP A 214 -17.02 12.29 8.29
N ILE A 215 -15.67 12.29 8.19
CA ILE A 215 -14.91 13.39 7.63
C ILE A 215 -14.95 13.30 6.09
N ASN A 216 -15.30 14.40 5.42
CA ASN A 216 -15.27 14.47 3.97
C ASN A 216 -13.85 14.23 3.43
N GLY A 217 -13.71 13.37 2.44
CA GLY A 217 -12.40 12.95 1.90
C GLY A 217 -11.77 11.76 2.66
N VAL A 218 -12.47 11.21 3.68
CA VAL A 218 -12.04 9.99 4.36
C VAL A 218 -12.93 8.81 3.96
N GLY A 219 -12.31 7.74 3.48
CA GLY A 219 -12.98 6.49 3.11
C GLY A 219 -12.63 5.35 4.06
N THR A 220 -13.53 4.39 4.20
CA THR A 220 -13.33 3.18 4.99
C THR A 220 -13.80 1.97 4.21
N VAL A 221 -12.98 0.92 4.16
CA VAL A 221 -13.31 -0.35 3.54
C VAL A 221 -12.99 -1.49 4.50
N LYS A 222 -13.96 -2.35 4.77
CA LYS A 222 -13.82 -3.52 5.63
C LYS A 222 -14.01 -4.80 4.82
N PHE A 223 -12.98 -5.63 4.80
CA PHE A 223 -13.03 -6.98 4.25
C PHE A 223 -13.33 -7.98 5.35
N THR A 224 -14.04 -9.02 5.00
CA THR A 224 -14.35 -10.16 5.86
C THR A 224 -13.64 -11.42 5.37
N GLU A 225 -13.81 -12.53 6.07
CA GLU A 225 -13.32 -13.84 5.64
C GLU A 225 -13.92 -14.31 4.30
N ASP A 226 -15.13 -13.89 3.97
CA ASP A 226 -15.78 -14.23 2.70
C ASP A 226 -15.11 -13.56 1.49
N ASP A 227 -14.26 -12.57 1.74
CA ASP A 227 -13.46 -11.89 0.72
C ASP A 227 -12.09 -12.53 0.45
N ILE A 228 -11.75 -13.64 1.12
CA ILE A 228 -10.48 -14.36 0.91
C ILE A 228 -10.43 -14.90 -0.52
N VAL A 229 -9.42 -14.47 -1.28
CA VAL A 229 -9.24 -14.81 -2.71
C VAL A 229 -7.92 -15.52 -3.00
N ARG A 230 -7.13 -15.80 -1.97
CA ARG A 230 -5.77 -16.36 -2.14
C ARG A 230 -5.78 -17.86 -2.37
N ASN A 231 -6.53 -18.61 -1.56
CA ASN A 231 -6.68 -20.06 -1.63
C ASN A 231 -7.86 -20.49 -0.75
N ASP A 232 -8.70 -21.42 -1.22
CA ASP A 232 -9.89 -21.88 -0.51
C ASP A 232 -9.56 -22.49 0.85
N ILE A 233 -8.44 -23.22 0.95
CA ILE A 233 -7.99 -23.79 2.23
C ILE A 233 -7.73 -22.74 3.30
N LEU A 234 -7.34 -21.51 2.92
CA LEU A 234 -7.12 -20.43 3.89
C LEU A 234 -8.42 -19.93 4.51
N TYR A 235 -9.50 -19.96 3.75
CA TYR A 235 -10.84 -19.66 4.25
C TYR A 235 -11.28 -20.70 5.30
N ASP A 236 -11.11 -21.99 5.00
CA ASP A 236 -11.44 -23.09 5.92
C ASP A 236 -10.58 -23.04 7.19
N ILE A 237 -9.28 -22.77 7.05
CA ILE A 237 -8.36 -22.60 8.17
C ILE A 237 -8.81 -21.41 9.04
N TYR A 238 -9.11 -20.25 8.43
CA TYR A 238 -9.52 -19.05 9.16
C TYR A 238 -10.79 -19.32 10.00
N LYS A 239 -11.81 -19.92 9.37
CA LYS A 239 -13.05 -20.28 10.07
C LYS A 239 -12.81 -21.26 11.22
N LYS A 240 -12.02 -22.31 10.99
CA LYS A 240 -11.76 -23.32 12.00
C LYS A 240 -10.91 -22.79 13.17
N TRP A 241 -10.01 -21.86 12.88
CA TRP A 241 -9.13 -21.26 13.89
C TRP A 241 -9.86 -20.31 14.84
N ASN A 242 -10.87 -19.61 14.33
CA ASN A 242 -11.64 -18.60 15.07
C ASN A 242 -12.98 -19.11 15.61
N SER A 243 -13.33 -20.38 15.40
CA SER A 243 -14.49 -21.06 15.99
C SER A 243 -14.13 -21.69 17.35
#